data_85861a309fc79d6400b13fcfd9296004
#
_entry.id   85861a309fc79d6400b13fcfd9296004
#
_cell.length_a   1.000
_cell.length_b   1.000
_cell.length_c   1.000
_cell.angle_alpha   90.00
_cell.angle_beta   90.00
_cell.angle_gamma   90.00
#
_symmetry.space_group_name_H-M   'P 1'
#
loop_
_entity.id
_entity.type
_entity.pdbx_description
1 polymer ?
#
loop_
_entity_poly.entity_id
_entity_poly.type
_entity_poly.pdbx_seq_one_letter_code
_entity_poly.pdbx_strand_id
1 'polypeptide(L)'
;ADATDRFGAPRLRVDLRFSREDAEGVVRAHERLDDWLRRSEIAEVHYRQPQAENVDAVVARMSHGTHQIGTARMGATRSEGVVHRDLRCFDAPNLFVASSAVFCTSSQANPTLSIVAFAVRLARYIASENARETNVRSEIAHAT
;
A
#
# COMPACT_ATOMS: atom_id res chain seq x y z
N ALA A 1 -18.03 -14.58 1.79
CA ALA A 1 -17.76 -15.26 0.51
C ALA A 1 -18.28 -16.67 0.63
N ASP A 2 -19.20 -17.07 -0.28
CA ASP A 2 -19.89 -18.36 -0.18
C ASP A 2 -19.08 -19.51 -0.82
N ALA A 3 -17.85 -19.24 -1.24
CA ALA A 3 -16.96 -20.23 -1.86
C ALA A 3 -15.73 -20.47 -0.97
N THR A 4 -15.41 -21.73 -0.76
CA THR A 4 -14.19 -22.15 -0.08
C THR A 4 -13.15 -22.70 -1.07
N ASP A 5 -11.91 -22.73 -0.66
CA ASP A 5 -10.85 -23.45 -1.37
C ASP A 5 -10.89 -24.95 -1.06
N ARG A 6 -9.94 -25.71 -1.63
CA ARG A 6 -9.86 -27.17 -1.43
C ARG A 6 -9.56 -27.60 0.03
N PHE A 7 -9.18 -26.66 0.89
CA PHE A 7 -8.89 -26.90 2.30
C PHE A 7 -10.02 -26.42 3.22
N GLY A 8 -11.16 -25.93 2.66
CA GLY A 8 -12.28 -25.41 3.40
C GLY A 8 -12.11 -23.96 3.88
N ALA A 9 -11.03 -23.29 3.53
CA ALA A 9 -10.81 -21.88 3.88
C ALA A 9 -11.63 -20.94 2.96
N PRO A 10 -12.20 -19.85 3.47
CA PRO A 10 -12.92 -18.88 2.66
C PRO A 10 -12.03 -18.31 1.55
N ARG A 11 -12.55 -18.27 0.31
CA ARG A 11 -11.85 -17.67 -0.81
C ARG A 11 -11.84 -16.15 -0.71
N LEU A 12 -10.69 -15.54 -0.97
CA LEU A 12 -10.58 -14.09 -1.11
C LEU A 12 -11.35 -13.64 -2.35
N ARG A 13 -12.26 -12.68 -2.16
CA ARG A 13 -12.92 -11.96 -3.25
C ARG A 13 -12.27 -10.58 -3.39
N VAL A 14 -11.62 -10.33 -4.52
CA VAL A 14 -11.06 -9.02 -4.87
C VAL A 14 -12.04 -8.31 -5.80
N ASP A 15 -12.50 -7.12 -5.40
CA ASP A 15 -13.31 -6.22 -6.22
C ASP A 15 -12.49 -4.94 -6.43
N LEU A 16 -11.70 -4.90 -7.49
CA LEU A 16 -10.89 -3.77 -7.88
C LEU A 16 -11.59 -3.02 -9.01
N ARG A 17 -11.91 -1.75 -8.77
CA ARG A 17 -12.57 -0.88 -9.75
C ARG A 17 -11.75 0.37 -9.96
N PHE A 18 -11.58 0.72 -11.21
CA PHE A 18 -11.02 2.00 -11.61
C PHE A 18 -12.16 2.94 -12.01
N SER A 19 -12.10 4.17 -11.54
CA SER A 19 -13.08 5.19 -11.88
C SER A 19 -12.64 5.98 -13.11
N ARG A 20 -13.58 6.70 -13.72
CA ARG A 20 -13.26 7.69 -14.75
C ARG A 20 -12.35 8.80 -14.22
N GLU A 21 -12.51 9.19 -12.94
CA GLU A 21 -11.69 10.19 -12.28
C GLU A 21 -10.22 9.74 -12.16
N ASP A 22 -9.95 8.44 -11.91
CA ASP A 22 -8.59 7.89 -11.95
C ASP A 22 -7.98 8.08 -13.34
N ALA A 23 -8.75 7.80 -14.41
CA ALA A 23 -8.29 7.98 -15.78
C ALA A 23 -8.01 9.46 -16.12
N GLU A 24 -8.86 10.36 -15.68
CA GLU A 24 -8.65 11.80 -15.80
C GLU A 24 -7.39 12.26 -15.05
N GLY A 25 -7.12 11.66 -13.89
CA GLY A 25 -5.88 11.88 -13.13
C GLY A 25 -4.63 11.52 -13.93
N VAL A 26 -4.66 10.38 -14.63
CA VAL A 26 -3.58 9.94 -15.52
C VAL A 26 -3.40 10.92 -16.69
N VAL A 27 -4.47 11.33 -17.33
CA VAL A 27 -4.41 12.29 -18.45
C VAL A 27 -3.84 13.63 -17.99
N ARG A 28 -4.31 14.18 -16.84
CA ARG A 28 -3.77 15.42 -16.26
C ARG A 28 -2.28 15.32 -15.93
N ALA A 29 -1.82 14.15 -15.49
CA ALA A 29 -0.39 13.95 -15.23
C ALA A 29 0.45 14.01 -16.51
N HIS A 30 -0.03 13.42 -17.59
CA HIS A 30 0.62 13.49 -18.91
C HIS A 30 0.62 14.91 -19.48
N GLU A 31 -0.48 15.64 -19.36
CA GLU A 31 -0.57 17.05 -19.80
C GLU A 31 0.45 17.93 -19.07
N ARG A 32 0.58 17.77 -17.73
CA ARG A 32 1.58 18.48 -16.94
C ARG A 32 3.01 18.12 -17.33
N LEU A 33 3.25 16.84 -17.65
CA LEU A 33 4.55 16.39 -18.16
C LEU A 33 4.85 17.04 -19.52
N ASP A 34 3.89 17.05 -20.44
CA ASP A 34 4.05 17.68 -21.76
C ASP A 34 4.35 19.18 -21.63
N ASP A 35 3.59 19.88 -20.80
CA ASP A 35 3.81 21.28 -20.50
C ASP A 35 5.22 21.57 -19.98
N TRP A 36 5.72 20.70 -19.11
CA TRP A 36 7.06 20.85 -18.55
C TRP A 36 8.13 20.57 -19.61
N LEU A 37 7.98 19.50 -20.39
CA LEU A 37 8.92 19.13 -21.45
C LEU A 37 9.03 20.23 -22.50
N ARG A 38 7.89 20.81 -22.95
CA ARG A 38 7.86 21.91 -23.93
C ARG A 38 8.52 23.17 -23.38
N ARG A 39 8.20 23.57 -22.13
CA ARG A 39 8.83 24.75 -21.51
C ARG A 39 10.33 24.57 -21.28
N SER A 40 10.79 23.36 -21.10
CA SER A 40 12.21 23.02 -20.93
C SER A 40 12.93 22.80 -22.26
N GLU A 41 12.22 22.90 -23.40
CA GLU A 41 12.75 22.67 -24.75
C GLU A 41 13.44 21.30 -24.91
N ILE A 42 13.01 20.28 -24.13
CA ILE A 42 13.60 18.93 -24.14
C ILE A 42 12.88 18.02 -25.12
N ALA A 43 11.53 18.02 -25.08
CA ALA A 43 10.70 17.09 -25.84
C ALA A 43 9.22 17.53 -25.81
N GLU A 44 8.35 16.73 -26.43
CA GLU A 44 6.90 16.83 -26.32
C GLU A 44 6.27 15.43 -26.23
N VAL A 45 5.08 15.35 -25.64
CA VAL A 45 4.32 14.09 -25.55
C VAL A 45 3.45 13.93 -26.80
N HIS A 46 3.64 12.83 -27.53
CA HIS A 46 2.77 12.47 -28.63
C HIS A 46 1.75 11.41 -28.22
N TYR A 47 0.48 11.76 -28.30
CA TYR A 47 -0.62 10.81 -28.07
C TYR A 47 -0.90 10.01 -29.34
N ARG A 48 -1.26 8.73 -29.16
CA ARG A 48 -1.63 7.84 -30.28
C ARG A 48 -3.04 8.09 -30.81
N GLN A 49 -3.88 8.76 -30.03
CA GLN A 49 -5.27 9.10 -30.31
C GLN A 49 -5.49 10.61 -30.11
N PRO A 50 -6.59 11.17 -30.67
CA PRO A 50 -6.99 12.55 -30.40
C PRO A 50 -7.11 12.85 -28.89
N GLN A 51 -6.76 14.04 -28.46
CA GLN A 51 -6.75 14.42 -27.05
C GLN A 51 -8.11 14.20 -26.35
N ALA A 52 -9.21 14.46 -27.05
CA ALA A 52 -10.56 14.24 -26.54
C ALA A 52 -10.87 12.76 -26.19
N GLU A 53 -10.13 11.82 -26.77
CA GLU A 53 -10.29 10.38 -26.54
C GLU A 53 -9.34 9.83 -25.48
N ASN A 54 -8.43 10.63 -24.93
CA ASN A 54 -7.40 10.16 -24.00
C ASN A 54 -7.99 9.50 -22.77
N VAL A 55 -9.03 10.08 -22.16
CA VAL A 55 -9.66 9.53 -20.96
C VAL A 55 -10.28 8.16 -21.25
N ASP A 56 -11.02 8.04 -22.34
CA ASP A 56 -11.67 6.78 -22.73
C ASP A 56 -10.63 5.71 -23.11
N ALA A 57 -9.53 6.11 -23.74
CA ALA A 57 -8.42 5.22 -24.06
C ALA A 57 -7.71 4.71 -22.78
N VAL A 58 -7.60 5.54 -21.75
CA VAL A 58 -7.08 5.12 -20.44
C VAL A 58 -8.06 4.17 -19.77
N VAL A 59 -9.34 4.51 -19.68
CA VAL A 59 -10.38 3.62 -19.10
C VAL A 59 -10.37 2.26 -19.76
N ALA A 60 -10.30 2.20 -21.09
CA ALA A 60 -10.30 0.94 -21.83
C ALA A 60 -9.05 0.06 -21.58
N ARG A 61 -7.95 0.66 -21.12
CA ARG A 61 -6.68 -0.03 -20.83
C ARG A 61 -6.39 -0.19 -19.35
N MET A 62 -7.18 0.42 -18.48
CA MET A 62 -7.02 0.27 -17.04
C MET A 62 -7.19 -1.20 -16.66
N SER A 63 -6.11 -1.78 -16.17
CA SER A 63 -6.09 -3.15 -15.70
C SER A 63 -5.43 -3.17 -14.31
N HIS A 64 -5.60 -4.27 -13.60
CA HIS A 64 -4.92 -4.47 -12.32
C HIS A 64 -3.41 -4.23 -12.48
N GLY A 65 -2.87 -3.31 -11.69
CA GLY A 65 -1.43 -3.19 -11.49
C GLY A 65 -0.91 -4.34 -10.61
N THR A 66 0.40 -4.53 -10.63
CA THR A 66 1.07 -5.54 -9.80
C THR A 66 1.47 -5.03 -8.42
N HIS A 67 1.17 -3.76 -8.10
CA HIS A 67 1.63 -3.07 -6.89
C HIS A 67 0.45 -2.62 -6.01
N GLN A 68 -0.38 -3.57 -5.60
CA GLN A 68 -1.49 -3.31 -4.69
C GLN A 68 -0.99 -2.84 -3.33
N ILE A 69 -1.67 -1.84 -2.77
CA ILE A 69 -1.34 -1.24 -1.47
C ILE A 69 -2.62 -0.94 -0.67
N GLY A 70 -2.46 -0.65 0.62
CA GLY A 70 -3.47 0.04 1.43
C GLY A 70 -4.63 -0.80 1.96
N THR A 71 -4.67 -2.12 1.72
CA THR A 71 -5.76 -2.99 2.22
C THR A 71 -5.75 -3.21 3.74
N ALA A 72 -4.61 -2.90 4.40
CA ALA A 72 -4.45 -2.89 5.86
C ALA A 72 -3.70 -1.63 6.28
N ARG A 73 -4.10 -0.47 5.75
CA ARG A 73 -3.37 0.80 5.88
C ARG A 73 -3.09 1.17 7.33
N MET A 74 -1.97 1.85 7.54
CA MET A 74 -1.65 2.44 8.83
C MET A 74 -2.60 3.58 9.17
N GLY A 75 -2.90 3.75 10.47
CA GLY A 75 -3.62 4.88 11.03
C GLY A 75 -3.08 5.26 12.39
N ALA A 76 -3.41 6.47 12.86
CA ALA A 76 -3.14 6.87 14.24
C ALA A 76 -4.13 6.22 15.20
N THR A 77 -5.33 5.94 14.72
CA THR A 77 -6.43 5.32 15.47
C THR A 77 -7.06 4.18 14.69
N ARG A 78 -7.82 3.33 15.40
CA ARG A 78 -8.59 2.21 14.82
C ARG A 78 -9.62 2.66 13.76
N SER A 79 -10.14 3.87 13.85
CA SER A 79 -11.08 4.42 12.88
C SER A 79 -10.40 4.87 11.58
N GLU A 80 -9.10 5.10 11.61
CA GLU A 80 -8.31 5.60 10.48
C GLU A 80 -7.55 4.50 9.75
N GLY A 81 -7.28 3.36 10.41
CA GLY A 81 -6.50 2.29 9.82
C GLY A 81 -6.69 0.94 10.48
N VAL A 82 -6.08 -0.07 9.90
CA VAL A 82 -6.09 -1.45 10.38
C VAL A 82 -4.91 -1.73 11.31
N VAL A 83 -3.77 -1.10 11.04
CA VAL A 83 -2.55 -1.24 11.84
C VAL A 83 -2.05 0.11 12.34
N HIS A 84 -1.43 0.08 13.51
CA HIS A 84 -0.71 1.22 14.07
C HIS A 84 0.64 1.43 13.33
N ARG A 85 1.30 2.56 13.57
CA ARG A 85 2.63 2.88 13.00
C ARG A 85 3.70 1.79 13.24
N ASP A 86 3.54 0.96 14.27
CA ASP A 86 4.44 -0.16 14.56
C ASP A 86 4.04 -1.44 13.82
N LEU A 87 3.10 -1.33 12.87
CA LEU A 87 2.57 -2.40 12.04
C LEU A 87 1.77 -3.46 12.80
N ARG A 88 1.41 -3.20 14.06
CA ARG A 88 0.56 -4.02 14.91
C ARG A 88 -0.91 -3.76 14.58
N CYS A 89 -1.70 -4.81 14.42
CA CYS A 89 -3.15 -4.68 14.24
C CYS A 89 -3.83 -4.12 15.50
N PHE A 90 -4.75 -3.19 15.31
CA PHE A 90 -5.53 -2.62 16.40
C PHE A 90 -6.43 -3.67 17.07
N ASP A 91 -6.95 -4.62 16.31
CA ASP A 91 -7.90 -5.65 16.77
C ASP A 91 -7.24 -6.94 17.25
N ALA A 92 -5.94 -7.11 16.97
CA ALA A 92 -5.20 -8.31 17.32
C ALA A 92 -3.78 -7.90 17.74
N PRO A 93 -3.54 -7.68 19.05
CA PRO A 93 -2.27 -7.14 19.53
C PRO A 93 -1.04 -8.03 19.27
N ASN A 94 -1.25 -9.30 18.99
CA ASN A 94 -0.21 -10.27 18.62
C ASN A 94 -0.05 -10.46 17.10
N LEU A 95 -0.80 -9.68 16.29
CA LEU A 95 -0.73 -9.75 14.83
C LEU A 95 -0.04 -8.50 14.26
N PHE A 96 0.91 -8.71 13.37
CA PHE A 96 1.65 -7.65 12.67
C PHE A 96 1.56 -7.86 11.16
N VAL A 97 1.58 -6.78 10.40
CA VAL A 97 1.52 -6.82 8.93
C VAL A 97 2.76 -6.16 8.35
N ALA A 98 3.60 -6.94 7.64
CA ALA A 98 4.80 -6.46 6.94
C ALA A 98 4.61 -6.61 5.42
N SER A 99 3.87 -5.71 4.81
CA SER A 99 3.62 -5.70 3.36
C SER A 99 3.23 -4.31 2.86
N SER A 100 3.07 -4.13 1.56
CA SER A 100 2.50 -2.92 0.96
C SER A 100 1.06 -2.64 1.38
N ALA A 101 0.36 -3.62 1.93
CA ALA A 101 -0.99 -3.45 2.46
C ALA A 101 -1.08 -2.34 3.52
N VAL A 102 0.02 -2.07 4.25
CA VAL A 102 0.05 -1.04 5.30
C VAL A 102 0.24 0.38 4.79
N PHE A 103 0.54 0.59 3.51
CA PHE A 103 0.80 1.92 2.96
C PHE A 103 -0.48 2.75 2.92
N CYS A 104 -0.36 4.04 3.29
CA CYS A 104 -1.47 4.99 3.25
C CYS A 104 -1.62 5.63 1.87
N THR A 105 -0.52 5.75 1.12
CA THR A 105 -0.43 6.38 -0.19
C THR A 105 0.50 5.61 -1.10
N SER A 106 0.33 5.77 -2.39
CA SER A 106 1.24 5.24 -3.41
C SER A 106 2.12 6.33 -4.00
N SER A 107 3.17 5.91 -4.69
CA SER A 107 3.98 6.73 -5.56
C SER A 107 4.19 6.03 -6.91
N GLN A 108 4.90 6.67 -7.82
CA GLN A 108 5.28 6.06 -9.11
C GLN A 108 6.35 4.96 -8.94
N ALA A 109 7.06 4.92 -7.80
CA ALA A 109 8.10 3.94 -7.54
C ALA A 109 7.52 2.58 -7.10
N ASN A 110 8.18 1.50 -7.47
CA ASN A 110 7.84 0.16 -7.01
C ASN A 110 7.94 0.08 -5.48
N PRO A 111 6.97 -0.52 -4.78
CA PRO A 111 6.89 -0.48 -3.32
C PRO A 111 7.91 -1.40 -2.61
N THR A 112 8.63 -2.27 -3.32
CA THR A 112 9.46 -3.34 -2.73
C THR A 112 10.49 -2.81 -1.74
N LEU A 113 11.22 -1.74 -2.06
CA LEU A 113 12.20 -1.16 -1.14
C LEU A 113 11.57 -0.72 0.18
N SER A 114 10.43 -0.05 0.10
CA SER A 114 9.68 0.40 1.29
C SER A 114 9.10 -0.77 2.09
N ILE A 115 8.64 -1.84 1.42
CA ILE A 115 8.19 -3.08 2.08
C ILE A 115 9.32 -3.67 2.90
N VAL A 116 10.52 -3.81 2.31
CA VAL A 116 11.70 -4.36 3.01
C VAL A 116 12.09 -3.47 4.19
N ALA A 117 12.11 -2.15 4.01
CA ALA A 117 12.41 -1.21 5.09
C ALA A 117 11.43 -1.34 6.27
N PHE A 118 10.13 -1.45 6.00
CA PHE A 118 9.13 -1.70 7.04
C PHE A 118 9.29 -3.07 7.71
N ALA A 119 9.61 -4.11 6.96
CA ALA A 119 9.83 -5.44 7.50
C ALA A 119 11.05 -5.46 8.46
N VAL A 120 12.15 -4.82 8.07
CA VAL A 120 13.35 -4.68 8.93
C VAL A 120 13.04 -3.87 10.20
N ARG A 121 12.30 -2.76 10.06
CA ARG A 121 11.85 -1.95 11.19
C ARG A 121 10.99 -2.77 12.15
N LEU A 122 10.04 -3.54 11.63
CA LEU A 122 9.18 -4.40 12.42
C LEU A 122 9.99 -5.48 13.15
N ALA A 123 10.92 -6.13 12.49
CA ALA A 123 11.78 -7.14 13.12
C ALA A 123 12.56 -6.56 14.31
N ARG A 124 13.13 -5.37 14.17
CA ARG A 124 13.82 -4.66 15.26
C ARG A 124 12.87 -4.30 16.39
N TYR A 125 11.67 -3.84 16.08
CA TYR A 125 10.64 -3.52 17.06
C TYR A 125 10.27 -4.76 17.91
N ILE A 126 9.94 -5.88 17.26
CA ILE A 126 9.58 -7.13 17.94
C ILE A 126 10.74 -7.64 18.80
N ALA A 127 11.97 -7.58 18.30
CA ALA A 127 13.15 -8.00 19.08
C ALA A 127 13.34 -7.14 20.35
N SER A 128 13.11 -5.82 20.24
CA SER A 128 13.20 -4.91 21.39
C SER A 128 12.10 -5.14 22.42
N GLU A 129 10.88 -5.42 22.00
CA GLU A 129 9.76 -5.73 22.91
C GLU A 129 10.00 -7.05 23.66
N ASN A 130 10.43 -8.09 22.94
CA ASN A 130 10.76 -9.38 23.57
C ASN A 130 11.89 -9.25 24.60
N ALA A 131 12.92 -8.45 24.32
CA ALA A 131 14.01 -8.20 25.27
C ALA A 131 13.51 -7.48 26.54
N ARG A 132 12.60 -6.50 26.39
CA ARG A 132 11.98 -5.81 27.54
C ARG A 132 11.15 -6.75 28.39
N GLU A 133 10.30 -7.56 27.77
CA GLU A 133 9.48 -8.55 28.50
C GLU A 133 10.34 -9.56 29.26
N THR A 134 11.44 -10.02 28.65
CA THR A 134 12.37 -10.96 29.29
C THR A 134 13.04 -10.33 30.53
N ASN A 135 13.49 -9.08 30.43
CA ASN A 135 14.10 -8.36 31.56
C ASN A 135 13.10 -8.16 32.70
N VAL A 136 11.87 -7.73 32.40
CA VAL A 136 10.83 -7.56 33.43
C VAL A 136 10.52 -8.88 34.12
N ARG A 137 10.41 -10.00 33.39
CA ARG A 137 10.18 -11.32 33.96
C ARG A 137 11.35 -11.76 34.88
N SER A 138 12.59 -11.48 34.49
CA SER A 138 13.77 -11.81 35.29
C SER A 138 13.83 -10.99 36.58
N GLU A 139 13.51 -9.70 36.53
CA GLU A 139 13.46 -8.82 37.73
C GLU A 139 12.38 -9.28 38.70
N ILE A 140 11.20 -9.65 38.26
CA ILE A 140 10.12 -10.19 39.11
C ILE A 140 10.55 -11.50 39.75
N ALA A 141 11.21 -12.39 39.01
CA ALA A 141 11.67 -13.69 39.51
C ALA A 141 12.78 -13.58 40.59
N HIS A 142 13.54 -12.48 40.58
CA HIS A 142 14.58 -12.23 41.61
C HIS A 142 14.04 -11.47 42.83
N ALA A 143 12.85 -10.90 42.75
CA ALA A 143 12.22 -10.15 43.84
C ALA A 143 11.27 -11.01 44.73
N THR A 144 11.05 -12.27 44.36
CA THR A 144 10.27 -13.28 45.11
C THR A 144 11.16 -14.35 45.68
#